data_19efca4ca740ed935821e04207353f49
#
_entry.id   19efca4ca740ed935821e04207353f49
#
_cell.length_a   1.000
_cell.length_b   1.000
_cell.length_c   1.000
_cell.angle_alpha   90.00
_cell.angle_beta   90.00
_cell.angle_gamma   90.00
#
_symmetry.space_group_name_H-M   'P 1'
#
loop_
_entity.id
_entity.type
_entity.pdbx_description
1 polymer ?
#
loop_
_entity_poly.entity_id
_entity_poly.type
_entity_poly.pdbx_seq_one_letter_code
_entity_poly.pdbx_strand_id
1 'polypeptide(L)'
;MLQASAMASSPPLPRTPLPRTVWILGIVSLLMDLSSEIYHALLPAFLTVTLGLPVAAMGAIDGISEATANMAKLVSGRLSDRQQKRKPWILLGYGMAALSKPLFPLATTGLPVLGARFVDRIGKGIRGAPRDAMIADETPPDQRGRAYGLRQSLDTVGAFLAPIAAIGLMAWFAGDIRSVFWIAAIPAFLSFLVAWLALSETREHVPIDVTVKLAGFRDITPATRRLILVGFVFTLARFSEGFLILRALDIGVSTTLSPLVLVVFNLSFGLLAYPAGALGDRFGPRPILLGGIALLIAADLVLAQTAGLAGLILGTLLWGAHMALTQGLFAKLIADAAPDRLRATSFGAFYFASGIATLLASLGAGLIWDRSGAAATFLTAAAVAAAAGAMLLLLPSASSGTATSGRPTDRNR
;
A
#
# COMPACT_ATOMS: atom_id res chain seq x y z
N MET A 1 -54.87 -2.03 -15.78
CA MET A 1 -54.04 -1.06 -16.53
C MET A 1 -54.16 0.28 -15.87
N LEU A 2 -53.10 0.84 -15.28
CA LEU A 2 -52.93 2.16 -14.67
C LEU A 2 -52.33 2.10 -13.26
N GLN A 3 -51.12 1.56 -13.13
CA GLN A 3 -50.27 1.75 -11.93
C GLN A 3 -48.77 1.45 -12.23
N ALA A 4 -48.31 1.74 -13.46
CA ALA A 4 -46.93 1.60 -13.86
C ALA A 4 -46.40 2.93 -14.42
N SER A 5 -46.45 3.99 -13.66
CA SER A 5 -45.81 5.25 -14.07
C SER A 5 -45.71 6.22 -12.89
N ALA A 6 -44.71 6.06 -12.07
CA ALA A 6 -44.17 7.13 -11.19
C ALA A 6 -42.91 6.65 -10.44
N MET A 7 -41.97 6.00 -11.09
CA MET A 7 -40.57 6.11 -10.66
C MET A 7 -39.96 7.35 -11.34
N ALA A 8 -40.49 8.51 -10.97
CA ALA A 8 -39.84 9.76 -11.30
C ALA A 8 -38.45 9.75 -10.63
N SER A 9 -37.43 9.72 -11.46
CA SER A 9 -36.05 9.93 -11.04
C SER A 9 -35.98 11.27 -10.29
N SER A 10 -35.81 11.19 -8.97
CA SER A 10 -35.56 12.39 -8.17
C SER A 10 -34.36 13.11 -8.79
N PRO A 11 -34.45 14.44 -9.02
CA PRO A 11 -33.32 15.20 -9.56
C PRO A 11 -32.11 14.97 -8.64
N PRO A 12 -30.91 14.83 -9.21
CA PRO A 12 -29.71 14.63 -8.40
C PRO A 12 -29.58 15.83 -7.45
N LEU A 13 -29.54 15.54 -6.15
CA LEU A 13 -29.35 16.56 -5.11
C LEU A 13 -28.14 17.43 -5.47
N PRO A 14 -28.21 18.76 -5.29
CA PRO A 14 -27.08 19.64 -5.57
C PRO A 14 -25.86 19.14 -4.79
N ARG A 15 -24.76 18.87 -5.53
CA ARG A 15 -23.53 18.34 -4.96
C ARG A 15 -22.90 19.40 -4.04
N THR A 16 -23.12 19.28 -2.73
CA THR A 16 -22.44 20.15 -1.76
C THR A 16 -20.92 20.01 -1.86
N PRO A 17 -20.17 21.10 -1.71
CA PRO A 17 -18.70 21.05 -1.73
C PRO A 17 -18.17 20.16 -0.59
N LEU A 18 -17.05 19.48 -0.84
CA LEU A 18 -16.39 18.70 0.21
C LEU A 18 -15.86 19.61 1.32
N PRO A 19 -15.86 19.16 2.58
CA PRO A 19 -15.33 19.91 3.71
C PRO A 19 -13.89 20.37 3.50
N ARG A 20 -13.55 21.56 4.00
CA ARG A 20 -12.21 22.13 3.92
C ARG A 20 -11.13 21.18 4.50
N THR A 21 -11.45 20.48 5.58
CA THR A 21 -10.58 19.50 6.24
C THR A 21 -10.13 18.39 5.28
N VAL A 22 -11.02 17.93 4.39
CA VAL A 22 -10.68 16.89 3.39
C VAL A 22 -9.63 17.39 2.39
N TRP A 23 -9.76 18.63 1.91
CA TRP A 23 -8.78 19.26 1.03
C TRP A 23 -7.44 19.48 1.71
N ILE A 24 -7.45 19.95 2.97
CA ILE A 24 -6.22 20.14 3.76
C ILE A 24 -5.51 18.79 3.93
N LEU A 25 -6.22 17.74 4.36
CA LEU A 25 -5.65 16.41 4.55
C LEU A 25 -5.14 15.81 3.23
N GLY A 26 -5.84 16.07 2.12
CA GLY A 26 -5.37 15.66 0.79
C GLY A 26 -4.07 16.35 0.38
N ILE A 27 -3.95 17.67 0.56
CA ILE A 27 -2.74 18.44 0.25
C ILE A 27 -1.57 18.01 1.17
N VAL A 28 -1.85 17.85 2.45
CA VAL A 28 -0.88 17.35 3.44
C VAL A 28 -0.34 15.98 3.03
N SER A 29 -1.22 15.08 2.59
CA SER A 29 -0.83 13.75 2.09
C SER A 29 -0.01 13.85 0.80
N LEU A 30 -0.44 14.65 -0.17
CA LEU A 30 0.28 14.86 -1.44
C LEU A 30 1.72 15.33 -1.18
N LEU A 31 1.91 16.36 -0.34
CA LEU A 31 3.22 16.90 -0.01
C LEU A 31 4.12 15.87 0.68
N MET A 32 3.55 15.10 1.61
CA MET A 32 4.29 14.05 2.32
C MET A 32 4.65 12.89 1.39
N ASP A 33 3.74 12.48 0.50
CA ASP A 33 4.00 11.39 -0.43
C ASP A 33 4.98 11.83 -1.52
N LEU A 34 4.89 13.08 -2.02
CA LEU A 34 5.90 13.65 -2.91
C LEU A 34 7.31 13.55 -2.27
N SER A 35 7.45 13.97 -1.01
CA SER A 35 8.72 13.82 -0.28
C SER A 35 9.13 12.35 -0.18
N SER A 36 8.28 11.52 0.43
CA SER A 36 8.63 10.14 0.79
C SER A 36 8.95 9.28 -0.43
N GLU A 37 8.27 9.50 -1.55
CA GLU A 37 8.48 8.74 -2.78
C GLU A 37 9.73 9.19 -3.55
N ILE A 38 10.19 10.47 -3.41
CA ILE A 38 11.54 10.86 -3.88
C ILE A 38 12.62 10.06 -3.13
N TYR A 39 12.52 9.97 -1.79
CA TYR A 39 13.43 9.12 -1.01
C TYR A 39 13.34 7.67 -1.43
N HIS A 40 12.12 7.12 -1.59
CA HIS A 40 11.92 5.74 -2.01
C HIS A 40 12.55 5.44 -3.37
N ALA A 41 12.41 6.35 -4.32
CA ALA A 41 12.93 6.20 -5.68
C ALA A 41 14.48 6.20 -5.75
N LEU A 42 15.15 6.88 -4.83
CA LEU A 42 16.62 6.99 -4.82
C LEU A 42 17.29 6.15 -3.73
N LEU A 43 16.53 5.62 -2.77
CA LEU A 43 17.07 4.87 -1.63
C LEU A 43 17.86 3.62 -2.05
N PRO A 44 17.42 2.78 -3.00
CA PRO A 44 18.19 1.64 -3.44
C PRO A 44 19.57 2.04 -3.99
N ALA A 45 19.62 3.06 -4.84
CA ALA A 45 20.86 3.61 -5.37
C ALA A 45 21.73 4.26 -4.27
N PHE A 46 21.12 4.98 -3.33
CA PHE A 46 21.84 5.57 -2.21
C PHE A 46 22.51 4.50 -1.34
N LEU A 47 21.80 3.41 -1.02
CA LEU A 47 22.34 2.33 -0.20
C LEU A 47 23.44 1.54 -0.92
N THR A 48 23.23 1.19 -2.19
CA THR A 48 24.15 0.30 -2.91
C THR A 48 25.28 1.04 -3.60
N VAL A 49 25.01 2.20 -4.25
CA VAL A 49 26.02 2.93 -5.01
C VAL A 49 26.75 3.95 -4.12
N THR A 50 26.01 4.74 -3.31
CA THR A 50 26.61 5.81 -2.50
C THR A 50 27.24 5.28 -1.21
N LEU A 51 26.55 4.35 -0.50
CA LEU A 51 27.04 3.79 0.76
C LEU A 51 27.77 2.44 0.57
N GLY A 52 27.73 1.82 -0.62
CA GLY A 52 28.39 0.56 -0.92
C GLY A 52 27.87 -0.63 -0.12
N LEU A 53 26.60 -0.59 0.29
CA LEU A 53 25.99 -1.67 1.08
C LEU A 53 25.51 -2.82 0.20
N PRO A 54 25.51 -4.05 0.73
CA PRO A 54 24.95 -5.21 0.02
C PRO A 54 23.43 -5.05 -0.17
N VAL A 55 22.87 -5.71 -1.19
CA VAL A 55 21.44 -5.66 -1.51
C VAL A 55 20.60 -6.25 -0.36
N ALA A 56 21.13 -7.23 0.37
CA ALA A 56 20.50 -7.76 1.57
C ALA A 56 20.22 -6.67 2.63
N ALA A 57 21.11 -5.69 2.80
CA ALA A 57 20.89 -4.58 3.72
C ALA A 57 19.72 -3.69 3.25
N MET A 58 19.62 -3.42 1.94
CA MET A 58 18.49 -2.70 1.36
C MET A 58 17.17 -3.48 1.59
N GLY A 59 17.16 -4.78 1.30
CA GLY A 59 16.00 -5.64 1.53
C GLY A 59 15.57 -5.68 3.00
N ALA A 60 16.54 -5.72 3.94
CA ALA A 60 16.28 -5.66 5.38
C ALA A 60 15.68 -4.32 5.80
N ILE A 61 16.24 -3.20 5.31
CA ILE A 61 15.77 -1.84 5.62
C ILE A 61 14.33 -1.66 5.15
N ASP A 62 14.01 -2.04 3.91
CA ASP A 62 12.67 -1.91 3.37
C ASP A 62 11.68 -2.87 4.05
N GLY A 63 12.05 -4.13 4.24
CA GLY A 63 11.19 -5.13 4.88
C GLY A 63 10.83 -4.76 6.34
N ILE A 64 11.82 -4.38 7.15
CA ILE A 64 11.60 -3.92 8.54
C ILE A 64 10.71 -2.68 8.55
N SER A 65 10.95 -1.76 7.63
CA SER A 65 10.22 -0.49 7.55
C SER A 65 8.74 -0.70 7.24
N GLU A 66 8.41 -1.52 6.25
CA GLU A 66 7.01 -1.79 5.88
C GLU A 66 6.27 -2.60 6.96
N ALA A 67 6.92 -3.59 7.58
CA ALA A 67 6.35 -4.32 8.70
C ALA A 67 6.02 -3.37 9.87
N THR A 68 6.92 -2.43 10.17
CA THR A 68 6.75 -1.42 11.23
C THR A 68 5.56 -0.51 10.96
N ALA A 69 5.37 -0.02 9.72
CA ALA A 69 4.24 0.83 9.37
C ALA A 69 2.89 0.14 9.60
N ASN A 70 2.79 -1.13 9.21
CA ASN A 70 1.58 -1.92 9.40
C ASN A 70 1.26 -2.16 10.89
N MET A 71 2.27 -2.42 11.72
CA MET A 71 2.10 -2.59 13.18
C MET A 71 1.70 -1.27 13.85
N ALA A 72 2.36 -0.16 13.52
CA ALA A 72 2.07 1.15 14.09
C ALA A 72 0.63 1.62 13.75
N LYS A 73 0.12 1.31 12.56
CA LYS A 73 -1.26 1.62 12.15
C LYS A 73 -2.31 0.94 13.03
N LEU A 74 -2.08 -0.32 13.44
CA LEU A 74 -3.00 -1.05 14.32
C LEU A 74 -3.07 -0.43 15.73
N VAL A 75 -1.94 0.02 16.25
CA VAL A 75 -1.85 0.62 17.58
C VAL A 75 -2.45 2.03 17.59
N SER A 76 -2.09 2.86 16.62
CA SER A 76 -2.50 4.27 16.58
C SER A 76 -4.01 4.46 16.42
N GLY A 77 -4.67 3.60 15.64
CA GLY A 77 -6.12 3.63 15.48
C GLY A 77 -6.84 3.48 16.81
N ARG A 78 -6.46 2.45 17.60
CA ARG A 78 -7.07 2.21 18.92
C ARG A 78 -6.81 3.32 19.92
N LEU A 79 -5.60 3.87 19.95
CA LEU A 79 -5.24 4.94 20.87
C LEU A 79 -5.96 6.24 20.54
N SER A 80 -6.04 6.57 19.26
CA SER A 80 -6.77 7.75 18.76
C SER A 80 -8.27 7.66 19.07
N ASP A 81 -8.88 6.47 18.94
CA ASP A 81 -10.28 6.24 19.26
C ASP A 81 -10.56 6.39 20.76
N ARG A 82 -9.65 5.92 21.62
CA ARG A 82 -9.76 6.08 23.08
C ARG A 82 -9.64 7.53 23.53
N GLN A 83 -8.74 8.29 22.93
CA GLN A 83 -8.49 9.68 23.33
C GLN A 83 -9.45 10.68 22.68
N GLN A 84 -10.23 10.25 21.67
CA GLN A 84 -11.18 11.08 20.93
C GLN A 84 -10.56 12.35 20.31
N LYS A 85 -9.26 12.36 20.14
CA LYS A 85 -8.48 13.44 19.54
C LYS A 85 -7.76 12.92 18.31
N ARG A 86 -8.02 13.51 17.14
CA ARG A 86 -7.42 13.08 15.88
C ARG A 86 -6.18 13.90 15.52
N LYS A 87 -6.27 15.22 15.67
CA LYS A 87 -5.20 16.16 15.28
C LYS A 87 -3.86 15.87 15.94
N PRO A 88 -3.72 15.62 17.26
CA PRO A 88 -2.41 15.34 17.87
C PRO A 88 -1.70 14.13 17.26
N TRP A 89 -2.44 13.05 16.96
CA TRP A 89 -1.89 11.86 16.32
C TRP A 89 -1.45 12.11 14.88
N ILE A 90 -2.23 12.88 14.14
CA ILE A 90 -1.89 13.31 12.79
C ILE A 90 -0.60 14.13 12.82
N LEU A 91 -0.52 15.15 13.68
CA LEU A 91 0.67 16.00 13.80
C LEU A 91 1.90 15.22 14.26
N LEU A 92 1.75 14.31 15.24
CA LEU A 92 2.85 13.45 15.68
C LEU A 92 3.39 12.63 14.51
N GLY A 93 2.51 11.99 13.73
CA GLY A 93 2.91 11.15 12.61
C GLY A 93 3.58 11.93 11.47
N TYR A 94 3.06 13.09 11.09
CA TYR A 94 3.68 13.95 10.08
C TYR A 94 4.97 14.58 10.58
N GLY A 95 5.03 15.00 11.87
CA GLY A 95 6.23 15.55 12.50
C GLY A 95 7.36 14.52 12.57
N MET A 96 7.10 13.29 13.00
CA MET A 96 8.08 12.19 13.00
C MET A 96 8.63 11.95 11.59
N ALA A 97 7.75 11.88 10.59
CA ALA A 97 8.15 11.67 9.20
C ALA A 97 9.01 12.86 8.70
N ALA A 98 8.61 14.11 8.95
CA ALA A 98 9.39 15.28 8.53
C ALA A 98 10.76 15.33 9.20
N LEU A 99 10.83 15.08 10.53
CA LEU A 99 12.08 15.08 11.29
C LEU A 99 13.04 13.96 10.90
N SER A 100 12.54 12.84 10.37
CA SER A 100 13.39 11.75 9.89
C SER A 100 14.10 12.08 8.57
N LYS A 101 13.58 12.99 7.75
CA LYS A 101 14.10 13.28 6.40
C LYS A 101 15.54 13.78 6.38
N PRO A 102 15.96 14.72 7.23
CA PRO A 102 17.35 15.17 7.27
C PRO A 102 18.36 14.06 7.63
N LEU A 103 17.94 13.01 8.30
CA LEU A 103 18.85 11.92 8.68
C LEU A 103 19.36 11.12 7.47
N PHE A 104 18.61 11.08 6.35
CA PHE A 104 19.04 10.36 5.15
C PHE A 104 20.28 10.99 4.49
N PRO A 105 20.29 12.28 4.13
CA PRO A 105 21.48 12.89 3.52
C PRO A 105 22.68 12.94 4.46
N LEU A 106 22.47 12.92 5.79
CA LEU A 106 23.53 12.89 6.78
C LEU A 106 24.10 11.49 7.03
N ALA A 107 23.41 10.44 6.58
CA ALA A 107 23.84 9.07 6.82
C ALA A 107 25.14 8.74 6.06
N THR A 108 26.08 8.11 6.77
CA THR A 108 27.33 7.58 6.22
C THR A 108 27.39 6.06 6.24
N THR A 109 26.44 5.41 6.93
CA THR A 109 26.30 3.95 7.05
C THR A 109 24.84 3.55 6.95
N GLY A 110 24.55 2.24 6.89
CA GLY A 110 23.19 1.74 6.80
C GLY A 110 22.35 1.92 8.06
N LEU A 111 22.96 1.96 9.24
CA LEU A 111 22.24 2.02 10.51
C LEU A 111 21.47 3.35 10.71
N PRO A 112 22.02 4.54 10.45
CA PRO A 112 21.25 5.79 10.43
C PRO A 112 20.11 5.79 9.41
N VAL A 113 20.31 5.19 8.23
CA VAL A 113 19.27 5.06 7.22
C VAL A 113 18.12 4.17 7.72
N LEU A 114 18.44 3.02 8.34
CA LEU A 114 17.44 2.15 8.98
C LEU A 114 16.66 2.92 10.05
N GLY A 115 17.34 3.66 10.92
CA GLY A 115 16.72 4.48 11.96
C GLY A 115 15.79 5.55 11.38
N ALA A 116 16.24 6.26 10.33
CA ALA A 116 15.43 7.26 9.64
C ALA A 116 14.17 6.65 9.00
N ARG A 117 14.33 5.53 8.29
CA ARG A 117 13.20 4.79 7.70
C ARG A 117 12.24 4.26 8.77
N PHE A 118 12.77 3.71 9.87
CA PHE A 118 11.96 3.21 10.97
C PHE A 118 11.08 4.30 11.58
N VAL A 119 11.67 5.48 11.88
CA VAL A 119 10.92 6.64 12.40
C VAL A 119 9.89 7.13 11.39
N ASP A 120 10.25 7.26 10.10
CA ASP A 120 9.32 7.64 9.03
C ASP A 120 8.12 6.67 8.95
N ARG A 121 8.37 5.35 9.01
CA ARG A 121 7.33 4.34 8.91
C ARG A 121 6.43 4.27 10.15
N ILE A 122 6.98 4.46 11.34
CA ILE A 122 6.17 4.67 12.55
C ILE A 122 5.27 5.89 12.36
N GLY A 123 5.82 7.01 11.89
CA GLY A 123 5.06 8.23 11.59
C GLY A 123 3.92 7.98 10.59
N LYS A 124 4.19 7.24 9.50
CA LYS A 124 3.17 6.81 8.52
C LYS A 124 2.06 5.97 9.17
N GLY A 125 2.42 5.02 10.01
CA GLY A 125 1.46 4.19 10.74
C GLY A 125 0.61 5.00 11.72
N ILE A 126 1.26 5.89 12.50
CA ILE A 126 0.59 6.70 13.53
C ILE A 126 -0.45 7.64 12.91
N ARG A 127 -0.13 8.32 11.79
CA ARG A 127 -1.05 9.28 11.17
C ARG A 127 -2.18 8.64 10.36
N GLY A 128 -1.99 7.40 9.86
CA GLY A 128 -2.88 6.79 8.86
C GLY A 128 -4.31 6.63 9.34
N ALA A 129 -4.52 5.89 10.44
CA ALA A 129 -5.86 5.63 10.96
C ALA A 129 -6.56 6.90 11.50
N PRO A 130 -5.91 7.78 12.29
CA PRO A 130 -6.52 9.03 12.75
C PRO A 130 -6.89 9.99 11.60
N ARG A 131 -6.07 10.06 10.54
CA ARG A 131 -6.37 10.86 9.34
C ARG A 131 -7.63 10.37 8.63
N ASP A 132 -7.69 9.06 8.38
CA ASP A 132 -8.83 8.47 7.69
C ASP A 132 -10.12 8.60 8.55
N ALA A 133 -10.00 8.48 9.86
CA ALA A 133 -11.10 8.73 10.79
C ALA A 133 -11.56 10.20 10.76
N MET A 134 -10.65 11.17 10.78
CA MET A 134 -11.00 12.60 10.69
C MET A 134 -11.75 12.92 9.39
N ILE A 135 -11.36 12.31 8.26
CA ILE A 135 -12.12 12.45 7.01
C ILE A 135 -13.56 11.94 7.16
N ALA A 136 -13.73 10.77 7.80
CA ALA A 136 -15.07 10.21 8.03
C ALA A 136 -15.92 11.06 8.98
N ASP A 137 -15.29 11.62 10.01
CA ASP A 137 -15.93 12.42 11.04
C ASP A 137 -16.45 13.77 10.50
N GLU A 138 -15.71 14.39 9.58
CA GLU A 138 -16.02 15.68 8.97
C GLU A 138 -16.90 15.57 7.71
N THR A 139 -17.10 14.35 7.17
CA THR A 139 -17.79 14.16 5.89
C THR A 139 -19.14 13.45 6.09
N PRO A 140 -20.24 13.99 5.55
CA PRO A 140 -21.53 13.31 5.53
C PRO A 140 -21.43 11.90 4.91
N PRO A 141 -22.21 10.92 5.41
CA PRO A 141 -22.10 9.52 4.96
C PRO A 141 -22.22 9.31 3.44
N ASP A 142 -23.08 10.11 2.79
CA ASP A 142 -23.32 10.09 1.34
C ASP A 142 -22.16 10.65 0.50
N GLN A 143 -21.21 11.37 1.12
CA GLN A 143 -20.05 11.98 0.45
C GLN A 143 -18.71 11.36 0.83
N ARG A 144 -18.67 10.41 1.78
CA ARG A 144 -17.43 9.78 2.23
C ARG A 144 -16.63 9.14 1.09
N GLY A 145 -17.32 8.52 0.13
CA GLY A 145 -16.65 7.95 -1.06
C GLY A 145 -15.89 9.00 -1.86
N ARG A 146 -16.49 10.19 -2.07
CA ARG A 146 -15.85 11.31 -2.75
C ARG A 146 -14.67 11.88 -1.95
N ALA A 147 -14.80 11.98 -0.63
CA ALA A 147 -13.75 12.48 0.25
C ALA A 147 -12.51 11.58 0.25
N TYR A 148 -12.71 10.26 0.40
CA TYR A 148 -11.62 9.29 0.31
C TYR A 148 -11.03 9.22 -1.10
N GLY A 149 -11.88 9.32 -2.14
CA GLY A 149 -11.44 9.39 -3.53
C GLY A 149 -10.53 10.58 -3.80
N LEU A 150 -10.90 11.78 -3.34
CA LEU A 150 -10.08 12.98 -3.48
C LEU A 150 -8.72 12.81 -2.78
N ARG A 151 -8.73 12.35 -1.52
CA ARG A 151 -7.49 12.09 -0.78
C ARG A 151 -6.60 11.08 -1.53
N GLN A 152 -7.16 9.96 -1.97
CA GLN A 152 -6.41 8.93 -2.69
C GLN A 152 -5.85 9.44 -4.02
N SER A 153 -6.61 10.27 -4.74
CA SER A 153 -6.13 10.89 -5.98
C SER A 153 -4.93 11.81 -5.72
N LEU A 154 -4.98 12.60 -4.64
CA LEU A 154 -3.87 13.49 -4.28
C LEU A 154 -2.63 12.70 -3.81
N ASP A 155 -2.79 11.61 -3.06
CA ASP A 155 -1.72 10.66 -2.73
C ASP A 155 -1.07 10.12 -4.02
N THR A 156 -1.90 9.65 -4.97
CA THR A 156 -1.43 9.08 -6.24
C THR A 156 -0.70 10.12 -7.09
N VAL A 157 -1.17 11.37 -7.13
CA VAL A 157 -0.47 12.47 -7.81
C VAL A 157 0.90 12.70 -7.19
N GLY A 158 0.99 12.74 -5.85
CA GLY A 158 2.27 12.86 -5.14
C GLY A 158 3.23 11.73 -5.48
N ALA A 159 2.76 10.48 -5.44
CA ALA A 159 3.55 9.30 -5.73
C ALA A 159 3.99 9.22 -7.20
N PHE A 160 3.17 9.70 -8.14
CA PHE A 160 3.52 9.73 -9.57
C PHE A 160 4.52 10.83 -9.90
N LEU A 161 4.37 12.02 -9.30
CA LEU A 161 5.26 13.16 -9.56
C LEU A 161 6.63 12.97 -8.90
N ALA A 162 6.72 12.23 -7.81
CA ALA A 162 7.96 12.07 -7.05
C ALA A 162 9.13 11.48 -7.84
N PRO A 163 9.00 10.34 -8.55
CA PRO A 163 10.11 9.80 -9.33
C PRO A 163 10.48 10.71 -10.52
N ILE A 164 9.53 11.45 -11.09
CA ILE A 164 9.79 12.46 -12.12
C ILE A 164 10.61 13.61 -11.53
N ALA A 165 10.20 14.12 -10.36
CA ALA A 165 10.95 15.14 -9.64
C ALA A 165 12.35 14.65 -9.23
N ALA A 166 12.47 13.39 -8.81
CA ALA A 166 13.76 12.77 -8.49
C ALA A 166 14.71 12.80 -9.69
N ILE A 167 14.24 12.41 -10.90
CA ILE A 167 15.03 12.47 -12.14
C ILE A 167 15.48 13.91 -12.43
N GLY A 168 14.54 14.86 -12.38
CA GLY A 168 14.85 16.29 -12.62
C GLY A 168 15.86 16.86 -11.62
N LEU A 169 15.69 16.56 -10.33
CA LEU A 169 16.63 17.00 -9.28
C LEU A 169 17.97 16.31 -9.41
N MET A 170 18.03 15.02 -9.73
CA MET A 170 19.27 14.29 -9.99
C MET A 170 20.05 14.91 -11.17
N ALA A 171 19.34 15.28 -12.25
CA ALA A 171 19.97 15.98 -13.37
C ALA A 171 20.48 17.37 -12.96
N TRP A 172 19.69 18.10 -12.16
CA TRP A 172 20.07 19.45 -11.67
C TRP A 172 21.30 19.42 -10.76
N PHE A 173 21.40 18.45 -9.86
CA PHE A 173 22.50 18.30 -8.93
C PHE A 173 23.62 17.36 -9.42
N ALA A 174 23.71 17.15 -10.75
CA ALA A 174 24.75 16.34 -11.38
C ALA A 174 24.92 14.93 -10.75
N GLY A 175 23.83 14.31 -10.33
CA GLY A 175 23.82 12.96 -9.76
C GLY A 175 24.05 12.89 -8.24
N ASP A 176 24.14 14.03 -7.53
CA ASP A 176 24.29 14.01 -6.07
C ASP A 176 22.97 13.72 -5.35
N ILE A 177 22.81 12.48 -4.93
CA ILE A 177 21.61 12.00 -4.21
C ILE A 177 21.42 12.76 -2.88
N ARG A 178 22.50 13.14 -2.19
CA ARG A 178 22.41 13.83 -0.89
C ARG A 178 21.74 15.19 -1.02
N SER A 179 22.13 15.96 -2.05
CA SER A 179 21.51 17.24 -2.37
C SER A 179 20.03 17.07 -2.73
N VAL A 180 19.67 16.04 -3.49
CA VAL A 180 18.28 15.74 -3.80
C VAL A 180 17.48 15.43 -2.53
N PHE A 181 18.05 14.66 -1.60
CA PHE A 181 17.40 14.35 -0.32
C PHE A 181 17.14 15.60 0.54
N TRP A 182 18.05 16.59 0.56
CA TRP A 182 17.81 17.85 1.23
C TRP A 182 16.62 18.60 0.65
N ILE A 183 16.50 18.66 -0.67
CA ILE A 183 15.35 19.30 -1.33
C ILE A 183 14.07 18.51 -1.08
N ALA A 184 14.13 17.18 -1.13
CA ALA A 184 12.99 16.32 -0.86
C ALA A 184 12.47 16.42 0.59
N ALA A 185 13.26 16.88 1.54
CA ALA A 185 12.79 17.15 2.89
C ALA A 185 11.82 18.35 2.96
N ILE A 186 11.92 19.32 2.04
CA ILE A 186 11.10 20.54 2.05
C ILE A 186 9.59 20.22 2.00
N PRO A 187 9.08 19.42 1.05
CA PRO A 187 7.66 19.06 1.02
C PRO A 187 7.18 18.36 2.31
N ALA A 188 8.03 17.56 2.97
CA ALA A 188 7.66 16.92 4.23
C ALA A 188 7.48 17.94 5.37
N PHE A 189 8.36 18.91 5.49
CA PHE A 189 8.21 19.99 6.47
C PHE A 189 7.01 20.88 6.15
N LEU A 190 6.76 21.19 4.87
CA LEU A 190 5.56 21.91 4.45
C LEU A 190 4.29 21.13 4.77
N SER A 191 4.28 19.83 4.56
CA SER A 191 3.17 18.95 4.93
C SER A 191 2.85 19.05 6.43
N PHE A 192 3.86 18.95 7.28
CA PHE A 192 3.69 19.13 8.73
C PHE A 192 3.19 20.52 9.08
N LEU A 193 3.77 21.59 8.50
CA LEU A 193 3.38 22.96 8.75
C LEU A 193 1.92 23.24 8.35
N VAL A 194 1.50 22.79 7.17
CA VAL A 194 0.11 22.91 6.70
C VAL A 194 -0.82 22.16 7.64
N ALA A 195 -0.48 20.93 8.06
CA ALA A 195 -1.28 20.18 9.02
C ALA A 195 -1.39 20.92 10.36
N TRP A 196 -0.29 21.47 10.85
CA TRP A 196 -0.27 22.18 12.13
C TRP A 196 -1.12 23.44 12.11
N LEU A 197 -1.00 24.26 11.07
CA LEU A 197 -1.67 25.57 10.96
C LEU A 197 -3.12 25.45 10.52
N ALA A 198 -3.44 24.54 9.59
CA ALA A 198 -4.72 24.53 8.92
C ALA A 198 -5.72 23.48 9.44
N LEU A 199 -5.27 22.41 10.14
CA LEU A 199 -6.18 21.44 10.75
C LEU A 199 -6.74 21.99 12.06
N SER A 200 -8.04 21.80 12.24
CA SER A 200 -8.73 22.02 13.51
C SER A 200 -9.04 20.66 14.15
N GLU A 201 -9.16 20.59 15.48
CA GLU A 201 -9.64 19.37 16.13
C GLU A 201 -11.11 19.16 15.78
N THR A 202 -11.44 17.94 15.45
CA THR A 202 -12.83 17.55 15.21
C THR A 202 -13.62 17.59 16.52
N ARG A 203 -14.91 17.89 16.45
CA ARG A 203 -15.81 17.94 17.63
C ARG A 203 -15.68 16.67 18.46
N GLU A 204 -15.80 16.83 19.80
CA GLU A 204 -15.77 15.70 20.74
C GLU A 204 -16.72 14.59 20.30
N HIS A 205 -16.16 13.40 20.08
CA HIS A 205 -16.91 12.21 19.72
C HIS A 205 -17.42 11.51 20.98
N VAL A 206 -18.65 11.00 20.91
CA VAL A 206 -19.17 10.11 21.96
C VAL A 206 -18.30 8.84 21.99
N PRO A 207 -17.82 8.41 23.18
CA PRO A 207 -17.02 7.18 23.29
C PRO A 207 -17.78 6.00 22.68
N ILE A 208 -17.22 5.38 21.65
CA ILE A 208 -17.65 4.05 21.27
C ILE A 208 -17.04 3.12 22.33
N ASP A 209 -17.89 2.49 23.11
CA ASP A 209 -17.47 1.49 24.09
C ASP A 209 -16.82 0.32 23.33
N VAL A 210 -15.49 0.34 23.23
CA VAL A 210 -14.69 -0.67 22.52
C VAL A 210 -14.45 -1.88 23.45
N THR A 211 -15.48 -2.33 24.15
CA THR A 211 -15.47 -3.61 24.89
C THR A 211 -15.70 -4.81 23.95
N VAL A 212 -15.35 -4.70 22.68
CA VAL A 212 -15.30 -5.87 21.81
C VAL A 212 -14.14 -6.74 22.29
N LYS A 213 -14.45 -7.80 23.05
CA LYS A 213 -13.51 -8.89 23.34
C LYS A 213 -12.92 -9.32 22.00
N LEU A 214 -11.63 -9.04 21.79
CA LEU A 214 -10.93 -9.49 20.59
C LEU A 214 -11.01 -11.02 20.58
N ALA A 215 -11.74 -11.56 19.61
CA ALA A 215 -11.69 -13.00 19.34
C ALA A 215 -10.22 -13.37 19.07
N GLY A 216 -9.78 -14.51 19.61
CA GLY A 216 -8.40 -14.95 19.43
C GLY A 216 -8.14 -15.42 18.01
N PHE A 217 -6.88 -15.49 17.61
CA PHE A 217 -6.48 -16.10 16.32
C PHE A 217 -6.96 -17.55 16.18
N ARG A 218 -7.23 -18.23 17.27
CA ARG A 218 -7.75 -19.60 17.30
C ARG A 218 -9.22 -19.70 16.84
N ASP A 219 -9.96 -18.61 16.93
CA ASP A 219 -11.37 -18.57 16.56
C ASP A 219 -11.58 -18.36 15.02
N ILE A 220 -10.52 -18.02 14.29
CA ILE A 220 -10.55 -17.81 12.84
C ILE A 220 -10.92 -19.12 12.15
N THR A 221 -11.89 -19.07 11.22
CA THR A 221 -12.37 -20.26 10.51
C THR A 221 -11.26 -20.93 9.69
N PRO A 222 -11.32 -22.25 9.47
CA PRO A 222 -10.34 -22.94 8.63
C PRO A 222 -10.26 -22.39 7.20
N ALA A 223 -11.40 -21.95 6.63
CA ALA A 223 -11.43 -21.34 5.30
C ALA A 223 -10.64 -20.03 5.26
N THR A 224 -10.87 -19.13 6.23
CA THR A 224 -10.15 -17.87 6.35
C THR A 224 -8.66 -18.10 6.63
N ARG A 225 -8.30 -19.09 7.47
CA ARG A 225 -6.88 -19.45 7.73
C ARG A 225 -6.15 -19.91 6.47
N ARG A 226 -6.81 -20.70 5.61
CA ARG A 226 -6.24 -21.12 4.31
C ARG A 226 -6.01 -19.94 3.38
N LEU A 227 -6.96 -19.00 3.30
CA LEU A 227 -6.78 -17.75 2.53
C LEU A 227 -5.65 -16.88 3.05
N ILE A 228 -5.51 -16.77 4.38
CA ILE A 228 -4.38 -16.04 4.99
C ILE A 228 -3.06 -16.71 4.62
N LEU A 229 -2.99 -18.04 4.64
CA LEU A 229 -1.80 -18.77 4.23
C LEU A 229 -1.45 -18.55 2.75
N VAL A 230 -2.43 -18.59 1.85
CA VAL A 230 -2.22 -18.27 0.42
C VAL A 230 -1.74 -16.83 0.26
N GLY A 231 -2.36 -15.88 0.96
CA GLY A 231 -1.94 -14.48 0.96
C GLY A 231 -0.51 -14.29 1.51
N PHE A 232 -0.13 -15.04 2.54
CA PHE A 232 1.23 -15.06 3.07
C PHE A 232 2.23 -15.54 2.02
N VAL A 233 1.99 -16.71 1.38
CA VAL A 233 2.88 -17.24 0.33
C VAL A 233 2.94 -16.31 -0.87
N PHE A 234 1.81 -15.73 -1.28
CA PHE A 234 1.79 -14.74 -2.36
C PHE A 234 2.61 -13.48 -1.99
N THR A 235 2.51 -13.01 -0.76
CA THR A 235 3.30 -11.85 -0.30
C THR A 235 4.80 -12.17 -0.26
N LEU A 236 5.20 -13.42 0.00
CA LEU A 236 6.60 -13.84 -0.12
C LEU A 236 7.16 -13.73 -1.54
N ALA A 237 6.32 -13.83 -2.57
CA ALA A 237 6.71 -13.60 -3.96
C ALA A 237 6.88 -12.11 -4.32
N ARG A 238 6.43 -11.21 -3.45
CA ARG A 238 6.38 -9.76 -3.69
C ARG A 238 7.35 -9.05 -2.75
N PHE A 239 8.59 -8.93 -3.17
CA PHE A 239 9.55 -8.07 -2.50
C PHE A 239 9.33 -6.58 -2.82
N SER A 240 10.11 -5.69 -2.22
CA SER A 240 10.02 -4.22 -2.42
C SER A 240 10.22 -3.82 -3.89
N GLU A 241 9.48 -2.80 -4.37
CA GLU A 241 9.68 -2.17 -5.67
C GLU A 241 11.10 -1.63 -5.87
N GLY A 242 11.84 -1.42 -4.78
CA GLY A 242 13.25 -1.05 -4.82
C GLY A 242 14.13 -2.04 -5.60
N PHE A 243 13.76 -3.31 -5.67
CA PHE A 243 14.46 -4.31 -6.48
C PHE A 243 14.31 -4.09 -8.00
N LEU A 244 13.22 -3.45 -8.44
CA LEU A 244 13.06 -3.03 -9.83
C LEU A 244 14.09 -1.93 -10.16
N ILE A 245 14.32 -0.99 -9.23
CA ILE A 245 15.35 0.05 -9.37
C ILE A 245 16.75 -0.58 -9.39
N LEU A 246 17.00 -1.54 -8.49
CA LEU A 246 18.28 -2.28 -8.50
C LEU A 246 18.49 -3.04 -9.81
N ARG A 247 17.42 -3.61 -10.39
CA ARG A 247 17.53 -4.27 -11.70
C ARG A 247 17.87 -3.29 -12.81
N ALA A 248 17.33 -2.07 -12.77
CA ALA A 248 17.71 -1.02 -13.72
C ALA A 248 19.21 -0.67 -13.60
N LEU A 249 19.70 -0.51 -12.37
CA LEU A 249 21.14 -0.25 -12.14
C LEU A 249 22.02 -1.42 -12.60
N ASP A 250 21.60 -2.66 -12.34
CA ASP A 250 22.30 -3.89 -12.71
C ASP A 250 22.49 -4.05 -14.23
N ILE A 251 21.51 -3.62 -15.03
CA ILE A 251 21.61 -3.61 -16.50
C ILE A 251 22.27 -2.34 -17.07
N GLY A 252 22.83 -1.47 -16.22
CA GLY A 252 23.60 -0.30 -16.64
C GLY A 252 22.78 0.99 -16.83
N VAL A 253 21.52 1.05 -16.38
CA VAL A 253 20.77 2.32 -16.33
C VAL A 253 21.42 3.24 -15.30
N SER A 254 21.64 4.50 -15.66
CA SER A 254 22.28 5.47 -14.76
C SER A 254 21.45 5.71 -13.49
N THR A 255 22.11 6.05 -12.40
CA THR A 255 21.48 6.38 -11.13
C THR A 255 20.44 7.50 -11.28
N THR A 256 20.70 8.47 -12.16
CA THR A 256 19.77 9.58 -12.48
C THR A 256 18.47 9.08 -13.10
N LEU A 257 18.53 8.07 -13.97
CA LEU A 257 17.37 7.54 -14.70
C LEU A 257 16.73 6.33 -14.03
N SER A 258 17.36 5.72 -13.04
CA SER A 258 16.81 4.55 -12.35
C SER A 258 15.41 4.76 -11.76
N PRO A 259 14.99 5.96 -11.28
CA PRO A 259 13.62 6.21 -10.84
C PRO A 259 12.56 6.11 -11.95
N LEU A 260 12.96 6.12 -13.24
CA LEU A 260 12.03 5.93 -14.38
C LEU A 260 11.24 4.63 -14.25
N VAL A 261 11.83 3.60 -13.64
CA VAL A 261 11.16 2.33 -13.34
C VAL A 261 9.88 2.55 -12.54
N LEU A 262 9.91 3.42 -11.53
CA LEU A 262 8.71 3.73 -10.73
C LEU A 262 7.69 4.56 -11.50
N VAL A 263 8.12 5.40 -12.44
CA VAL A 263 7.19 6.11 -13.34
C VAL A 263 6.41 5.10 -14.19
N VAL A 264 7.12 4.15 -14.82
CA VAL A 264 6.52 3.09 -15.64
C VAL A 264 5.60 2.19 -14.80
N PHE A 265 6.05 1.80 -13.61
CA PHE A 265 5.27 1.02 -12.66
C PHE A 265 3.97 1.72 -12.26
N ASN A 266 4.06 2.97 -11.79
CA ASN A 266 2.91 3.76 -11.34
C ASN A 266 1.93 4.06 -12.48
N LEU A 267 2.42 4.26 -13.71
CA LEU A 267 1.60 4.44 -14.89
C LEU A 267 0.76 3.18 -15.17
N SER A 268 1.41 2.02 -15.22
CA SER A 268 0.72 0.74 -15.44
C SER A 268 -0.30 0.46 -14.34
N PHE A 269 0.11 0.60 -13.09
CA PHE A 269 -0.76 0.42 -11.94
C PHE A 269 -1.98 1.37 -11.98
N GLY A 270 -1.75 2.66 -12.18
CA GLY A 270 -2.81 3.68 -12.16
C GLY A 270 -3.83 3.50 -13.28
N LEU A 271 -3.38 3.16 -14.50
CA LEU A 271 -4.26 2.91 -15.64
C LEU A 271 -5.13 1.66 -15.45
N LEU A 272 -4.59 0.61 -14.81
CA LEU A 272 -5.25 -0.68 -14.71
C LEU A 272 -6.03 -0.88 -13.40
N ALA A 273 -5.79 -0.09 -12.35
CA ALA A 273 -6.41 -0.29 -11.04
C ALA A 273 -7.95 -0.20 -11.09
N TYR A 274 -8.50 0.79 -11.79
CA TYR A 274 -9.96 0.92 -11.92
C TYR A 274 -10.58 -0.20 -12.78
N PRO A 275 -10.08 -0.52 -13.99
CA PRO A 275 -10.57 -1.67 -14.76
C PRO A 275 -10.46 -3.00 -14.01
N ALA A 276 -9.37 -3.23 -13.28
CA ALA A 276 -9.18 -4.44 -12.48
C ALA A 276 -10.23 -4.58 -11.37
N GLY A 277 -10.55 -3.49 -10.68
CA GLY A 277 -11.62 -3.46 -9.69
C GLY A 277 -12.99 -3.82 -10.30
N ALA A 278 -13.35 -3.19 -11.42
CA ALA A 278 -14.60 -3.45 -12.14
C ALA A 278 -14.70 -4.90 -12.64
N LEU A 279 -13.59 -5.47 -13.14
CA LEU A 279 -13.52 -6.89 -13.52
C LEU A 279 -13.69 -7.81 -12.30
N GLY A 280 -13.08 -7.44 -11.17
CA GLY A 280 -13.22 -8.18 -9.90
C GLY A 280 -14.66 -8.22 -9.38
N ASP A 281 -15.42 -7.15 -9.60
CA ASP A 281 -16.85 -7.11 -9.24
C ASP A 281 -17.71 -7.95 -10.20
N ARG A 282 -17.36 -7.98 -11.48
CA ARG A 282 -18.11 -8.73 -12.51
C ARG A 282 -17.85 -10.24 -12.50
N PHE A 283 -16.58 -10.64 -12.40
CA PHE A 283 -16.15 -12.05 -12.53
C PHE A 283 -15.78 -12.69 -11.19
N GLY A 284 -15.85 -11.93 -10.11
CA GLY A 284 -15.39 -12.34 -8.79
C GLY A 284 -13.89 -12.16 -8.58
N PRO A 285 -13.42 -12.13 -7.32
CA PRO A 285 -12.04 -11.79 -6.99
C PRO A 285 -11.04 -12.89 -7.39
N ARG A 286 -11.42 -14.15 -7.38
CA ARG A 286 -10.50 -15.29 -7.57
C ARG A 286 -9.88 -15.37 -8.97
N PRO A 287 -10.64 -15.32 -10.10
CA PRO A 287 -10.02 -15.37 -11.43
C PRO A 287 -9.14 -14.14 -11.71
N ILE A 288 -9.52 -12.95 -11.22
CA ILE A 288 -8.71 -11.75 -11.40
C ILE A 288 -7.40 -11.84 -10.62
N LEU A 289 -7.45 -12.38 -9.40
CA LEU A 289 -6.26 -12.62 -8.59
C LEU A 289 -5.32 -13.64 -9.25
N LEU A 290 -5.86 -14.72 -9.84
CA LEU A 290 -5.05 -15.68 -10.62
C LEU A 290 -4.41 -15.03 -11.85
N GLY A 291 -5.14 -14.18 -12.57
CA GLY A 291 -4.60 -13.36 -13.65
C GLY A 291 -3.46 -12.46 -13.19
N GLY A 292 -3.61 -11.80 -12.04
CA GLY A 292 -2.58 -10.99 -11.42
C GLY A 292 -1.33 -11.81 -11.02
N ILE A 293 -1.52 -13.00 -10.47
CA ILE A 293 -0.39 -13.92 -10.16
C ILE A 293 0.33 -14.34 -11.44
N ALA A 294 -0.41 -14.66 -12.50
CA ALA A 294 0.19 -15.02 -13.79
C ALA A 294 1.01 -13.85 -14.39
N LEU A 295 0.50 -12.61 -14.26
CA LEU A 295 1.25 -11.42 -14.68
C LEU A 295 2.51 -11.20 -13.84
N LEU A 296 2.49 -11.48 -12.53
CA LEU A 296 3.68 -11.41 -11.69
C LEU A 296 4.73 -12.42 -12.14
N ILE A 297 4.33 -13.68 -12.39
CA ILE A 297 5.23 -14.71 -12.90
C ILE A 297 5.85 -14.27 -14.23
N ALA A 298 5.03 -13.76 -15.16
CA ALA A 298 5.53 -13.27 -16.44
C ALA A 298 6.50 -12.08 -16.28
N ALA A 299 6.19 -11.14 -15.39
CA ALA A 299 7.04 -10.00 -15.07
C ALA A 299 8.41 -10.46 -14.54
N ASP A 300 8.41 -11.38 -13.57
CA ASP A 300 9.61 -11.88 -12.94
C ASP A 300 10.47 -12.69 -13.94
N LEU A 301 9.85 -13.49 -14.81
CA LEU A 301 10.57 -14.21 -15.88
C LEU A 301 11.22 -13.25 -16.89
N VAL A 302 10.53 -12.18 -17.28
CA VAL A 302 11.06 -11.14 -18.15
C VAL A 302 12.22 -10.41 -17.46
N LEU A 303 12.05 -9.99 -16.20
CA LEU A 303 13.07 -9.28 -15.43
C LEU A 303 14.28 -10.16 -15.12
N ALA A 304 14.11 -11.45 -14.94
CA ALA A 304 15.21 -12.40 -14.75
C ALA A 304 16.13 -12.48 -15.97
N GLN A 305 15.56 -12.43 -17.18
CA GLN A 305 16.28 -12.67 -18.43
C GLN A 305 16.67 -11.40 -19.18
N THR A 306 16.16 -10.22 -18.75
CA THR A 306 16.42 -8.99 -19.50
C THR A 306 17.87 -8.54 -19.38
N ALA A 307 18.44 -8.14 -20.51
CA ALA A 307 19.76 -7.50 -20.59
C ALA A 307 19.67 -6.05 -21.09
N GLY A 308 18.46 -5.50 -21.28
CA GLY A 308 18.30 -4.16 -21.85
C GLY A 308 17.02 -3.46 -21.44
N LEU A 309 16.92 -2.19 -21.82
CA LEU A 309 15.85 -1.27 -21.39
C LEU A 309 14.45 -1.75 -21.81
N ALA A 310 14.29 -2.34 -22.99
CA ALA A 310 12.99 -2.81 -23.47
C ALA A 310 12.40 -3.91 -22.55
N GLY A 311 13.20 -4.88 -22.17
CA GLY A 311 12.77 -5.94 -21.25
C GLY A 311 12.54 -5.41 -19.84
N LEU A 312 13.32 -4.44 -19.36
CA LEU A 312 13.11 -3.78 -18.09
C LEU A 312 11.75 -3.06 -18.08
N ILE A 313 11.45 -2.29 -19.12
CA ILE A 313 10.16 -1.58 -19.27
C ILE A 313 9.01 -2.58 -19.31
N LEU A 314 9.10 -3.62 -20.14
CA LEU A 314 8.06 -4.65 -20.23
C LEU A 314 7.82 -5.34 -18.90
N GLY A 315 8.89 -5.82 -18.23
CA GLY A 315 8.79 -6.46 -16.92
C GLY A 315 8.17 -5.55 -15.87
N THR A 316 8.55 -4.27 -15.86
CA THR A 316 7.99 -3.26 -14.94
C THR A 316 6.52 -2.95 -15.22
N LEU A 317 6.11 -2.87 -16.50
CA LEU A 317 4.69 -2.71 -16.88
C LEU A 317 3.87 -3.90 -16.40
N LEU A 318 4.35 -5.13 -16.60
CA LEU A 318 3.70 -6.34 -16.12
C LEU A 318 3.63 -6.37 -14.58
N TRP A 319 4.69 -5.90 -13.91
CA TRP A 319 4.74 -5.81 -12.45
C TRP A 319 3.74 -4.79 -11.90
N GLY A 320 3.56 -3.62 -12.55
CA GLY A 320 2.51 -2.64 -12.24
C GLY A 320 1.09 -3.20 -12.50
N ALA A 321 0.91 -3.92 -13.60
CA ALA A 321 -0.35 -4.55 -13.95
C ALA A 321 -0.77 -5.62 -12.94
N HIS A 322 0.16 -6.49 -12.48
CA HIS A 322 -0.17 -7.47 -11.44
C HIS A 322 -0.61 -6.81 -10.14
N MET A 323 0.05 -5.71 -9.75
CA MET A 323 -0.35 -4.95 -8.57
C MET A 323 -1.79 -4.45 -8.68
N ALA A 324 -2.17 -3.90 -9.84
CA ALA A 324 -3.53 -3.44 -10.10
C ALA A 324 -4.57 -4.56 -9.96
N LEU A 325 -4.23 -5.78 -10.41
CA LEU A 325 -5.13 -6.93 -10.35
C LEU A 325 -5.15 -7.63 -8.98
N THR A 326 -4.19 -7.39 -8.11
CA THR A 326 -4.08 -8.13 -6.83
C THR A 326 -4.32 -7.27 -5.61
N GLN A 327 -4.05 -5.96 -5.70
CA GLN A 327 -4.22 -5.05 -4.57
C GLN A 327 -5.70 -4.97 -4.16
N GLY A 328 -5.99 -5.25 -2.90
CA GLY A 328 -7.34 -5.23 -2.35
C GLY A 328 -8.16 -6.51 -2.57
N LEU A 329 -7.87 -7.35 -3.56
CA LEU A 329 -8.66 -8.57 -3.82
C LEU A 329 -8.47 -9.64 -2.74
N PHE A 330 -7.29 -9.79 -2.17
CA PHE A 330 -7.10 -10.65 -1.00
C PHE A 330 -7.90 -10.16 0.20
N ALA A 331 -7.94 -8.86 0.44
CA ALA A 331 -8.77 -8.27 1.48
C ALA A 331 -10.26 -8.58 1.25
N LYS A 332 -10.73 -8.47 0.00
CA LYS A 332 -12.10 -8.85 -0.39
C LYS A 332 -12.39 -10.33 -0.11
N LEU A 333 -11.50 -11.24 -0.53
CA LEU A 333 -11.65 -12.68 -0.26
C LEU A 333 -11.73 -13.00 1.23
N ILE A 334 -10.93 -12.32 2.06
CA ILE A 334 -10.95 -12.50 3.51
C ILE A 334 -12.23 -11.92 4.10
N ALA A 335 -12.69 -10.75 3.62
CA ALA A 335 -13.95 -10.16 4.05
C ALA A 335 -15.14 -11.08 3.77
N ASP A 336 -15.15 -11.71 2.58
CA ASP A 336 -16.22 -12.60 2.14
C ASP A 336 -16.20 -13.97 2.89
N ALA A 337 -15.00 -14.44 3.27
CA ALA A 337 -14.83 -15.72 3.97
C ALA A 337 -14.95 -15.62 5.50
N ALA A 338 -14.79 -14.43 6.07
CA ALA A 338 -14.80 -14.22 7.52
C ALA A 338 -16.22 -13.91 8.01
N PRO A 339 -16.74 -14.63 9.04
CA PRO A 339 -17.98 -14.24 9.72
C PRO A 339 -17.90 -12.81 10.25
N ASP A 340 -19.03 -12.07 10.26
CA ASP A 340 -19.06 -10.65 10.63
C ASP A 340 -18.39 -10.38 11.98
N ARG A 341 -18.65 -11.23 12.99
CA ARG A 341 -18.06 -11.15 14.33
C ARG A 341 -16.55 -11.35 14.38
N LEU A 342 -15.95 -12.00 13.36
CA LEU A 342 -14.52 -12.33 13.29
C LEU A 342 -13.79 -11.54 12.21
N ARG A 343 -14.46 -10.66 11.47
CA ARG A 343 -13.90 -9.95 10.32
C ARG A 343 -12.70 -9.11 10.72
N ALA A 344 -12.80 -8.33 11.79
CA ALA A 344 -11.68 -7.51 12.28
C ALA A 344 -10.48 -8.36 12.72
N THR A 345 -10.71 -9.47 13.41
CA THR A 345 -9.65 -10.42 13.82
C THR A 345 -8.99 -11.07 12.61
N SER A 346 -9.78 -11.44 11.58
CA SER A 346 -9.27 -12.05 10.35
C SER A 346 -8.41 -11.07 9.55
N PHE A 347 -8.82 -9.80 9.44
CA PHE A 347 -7.99 -8.76 8.84
C PHE A 347 -6.71 -8.49 9.63
N GLY A 348 -6.80 -8.45 10.96
CA GLY A 348 -5.63 -8.30 11.83
C GLY A 348 -4.61 -9.43 11.61
N ALA A 349 -5.08 -10.68 11.54
CA ALA A 349 -4.25 -11.85 11.25
C ALA A 349 -3.61 -11.77 9.86
N PHE A 350 -4.39 -11.38 8.84
CA PHE A 350 -3.91 -11.23 7.48
C PHE A 350 -2.83 -10.15 7.36
N TYR A 351 -3.05 -8.96 7.90
CA TYR A 351 -2.06 -7.89 7.86
C TYR A 351 -0.80 -8.20 8.66
N PHE A 352 -0.95 -8.88 9.79
CA PHE A 352 0.20 -9.35 10.57
C PHE A 352 1.03 -10.38 9.78
N ALA A 353 0.37 -11.39 9.20
CA ALA A 353 1.02 -12.39 8.36
C ALA A 353 1.69 -11.75 7.13
N SER A 354 0.99 -10.84 6.45
CA SER A 354 1.54 -10.10 5.29
C SER A 354 2.75 -9.25 5.68
N GLY A 355 2.75 -8.60 6.86
CA GLY A 355 3.90 -7.83 7.34
C GLY A 355 5.14 -8.71 7.53
N ILE A 356 4.98 -9.88 8.15
CA ILE A 356 6.08 -10.87 8.28
C ILE A 356 6.53 -11.34 6.90
N ALA A 357 5.60 -11.67 6.00
CA ALA A 357 5.93 -12.13 4.66
C ALA A 357 6.71 -11.07 3.86
N THR A 358 6.31 -9.79 3.93
CA THR A 358 7.02 -8.68 3.28
C THR A 358 8.46 -8.53 3.77
N LEU A 359 8.67 -8.65 5.09
CA LEU A 359 10.00 -8.63 5.67
C LEU A 359 10.85 -9.80 5.14
N LEU A 360 10.31 -11.02 5.20
CA LEU A 360 11.02 -12.22 4.73
C LEU A 360 11.27 -12.18 3.22
N ALA A 361 10.31 -11.68 2.44
CA ALA A 361 10.43 -11.53 0.99
C ALA A 361 11.58 -10.59 0.63
N SER A 362 11.60 -9.38 1.19
CA SER A 362 12.63 -8.38 0.85
C SER A 362 14.01 -8.76 1.36
N LEU A 363 14.11 -9.28 2.58
CA LEU A 363 15.39 -9.79 3.12
C LEU A 363 15.89 -11.00 2.32
N GLY A 364 14.99 -11.97 2.05
CA GLY A 364 15.32 -13.16 1.26
C GLY A 364 15.75 -12.83 -0.16
N ALA A 365 15.03 -11.92 -0.83
CA ALA A 365 15.38 -11.42 -2.16
C ALA A 365 16.78 -10.79 -2.16
N GLY A 366 17.10 -9.96 -1.18
CA GLY A 366 18.43 -9.36 -1.04
C GLY A 366 19.54 -10.39 -0.84
N LEU A 367 19.32 -11.38 0.04
CA LEU A 367 20.29 -12.44 0.28
C LEU A 367 20.53 -13.32 -0.97
N ILE A 368 19.46 -13.61 -1.74
CA ILE A 368 19.59 -14.36 -3.00
C ILE A 368 20.31 -13.50 -4.04
N TRP A 369 20.01 -12.22 -4.11
CA TRP A 369 20.66 -11.29 -5.02
C TRP A 369 22.16 -11.22 -4.78
N ASP A 370 22.60 -11.03 -3.54
CA ASP A 370 24.02 -10.93 -3.18
C ASP A 370 24.79 -12.23 -3.46
N ARG A 371 24.12 -13.40 -3.39
CA ARG A 371 24.77 -14.70 -3.60
C ARG A 371 24.69 -15.21 -5.04
N SER A 372 23.59 -14.99 -5.70
CA SER A 372 23.23 -15.64 -6.97
C SER A 372 22.77 -14.67 -8.06
N GLY A 373 22.75 -13.36 -7.76
CA GLY A 373 22.43 -12.29 -8.69
C GLY A 373 20.93 -12.05 -8.91
N ALA A 374 20.64 -11.03 -9.72
CA ALA A 374 19.30 -10.56 -10.01
C ALA A 374 18.42 -11.66 -10.61
N ALA A 375 18.91 -12.40 -11.61
CA ALA A 375 18.15 -13.45 -12.28
C ALA A 375 17.61 -14.50 -11.31
N ALA A 376 18.44 -14.99 -10.38
CA ALA A 376 18.03 -15.98 -9.38
C ALA A 376 16.94 -15.41 -8.43
N THR A 377 17.03 -14.12 -8.09
CA THR A 377 16.06 -13.44 -7.23
C THR A 377 14.67 -13.43 -7.90
N PHE A 378 14.57 -12.97 -9.14
CA PHE A 378 13.30 -12.94 -9.87
C PHE A 378 12.77 -14.34 -10.19
N LEU A 379 13.62 -15.31 -10.55
CA LEU A 379 13.19 -16.69 -10.77
C LEU A 379 12.63 -17.33 -9.49
N THR A 380 13.24 -17.06 -8.35
CA THR A 380 12.74 -17.55 -7.05
C THR A 380 11.37 -16.93 -6.74
N ALA A 381 11.19 -15.63 -6.98
CA ALA A 381 9.90 -14.97 -6.82
C ALA A 381 8.81 -15.55 -7.73
N ALA A 382 9.15 -15.80 -9.01
CA ALA A 382 8.25 -16.47 -9.95
C ALA A 382 7.82 -17.87 -9.47
N ALA A 383 8.75 -18.65 -8.93
CA ALA A 383 8.46 -19.98 -8.38
C ALA A 383 7.53 -19.90 -7.14
N VAL A 384 7.77 -18.96 -6.24
CA VAL A 384 6.91 -18.73 -5.06
C VAL A 384 5.54 -18.23 -5.49
N ALA A 385 5.45 -17.33 -6.48
CA ALA A 385 4.20 -16.87 -7.06
C ALA A 385 3.40 -18.03 -7.68
N ALA A 386 4.06 -18.92 -8.42
CA ALA A 386 3.45 -20.12 -8.98
C ALA A 386 2.91 -21.06 -7.89
N ALA A 387 3.65 -21.25 -6.79
CA ALA A 387 3.17 -22.01 -5.63
C ALA A 387 1.93 -21.37 -5.00
N ALA A 388 1.91 -20.03 -4.82
CA ALA A 388 0.74 -19.32 -4.33
C ALA A 388 -0.48 -19.48 -5.25
N GLY A 389 -0.26 -19.40 -6.57
CA GLY A 389 -1.30 -19.61 -7.59
C GLY A 389 -1.87 -21.04 -7.53
N ALA A 390 -1.01 -22.05 -7.44
CA ALA A 390 -1.42 -23.44 -7.27
C ALA A 390 -2.23 -23.65 -5.98
N MET A 391 -1.77 -23.10 -4.86
CA MET A 391 -2.51 -23.14 -3.59
C MET A 391 -3.90 -22.49 -3.74
N LEU A 392 -3.99 -21.34 -4.41
CA LEU A 392 -5.26 -20.66 -4.65
C LEU A 392 -6.19 -21.50 -5.51
N LEU A 393 -5.69 -22.20 -6.53
CA LEU A 393 -6.47 -23.11 -7.39
C LEU A 393 -7.02 -24.31 -6.62
N LEU A 394 -6.26 -24.82 -5.64
CA LEU A 394 -6.66 -25.97 -4.81
C LEU A 394 -7.66 -25.61 -3.71
N LEU A 395 -7.85 -24.32 -3.42
CA LEU A 395 -8.89 -23.93 -2.45
C LEU A 395 -10.28 -24.23 -3.02
N PRO A 396 -11.21 -24.82 -2.23
CA PRO A 396 -12.60 -24.98 -2.64
C PRO A 396 -13.17 -23.60 -3.03
N SER A 397 -13.85 -23.53 -4.18
CA SER A 397 -14.68 -22.37 -4.48
C SER A 397 -15.74 -22.27 -3.39
N ALA A 398 -15.91 -21.09 -2.79
CA ALA A 398 -17.06 -20.83 -1.95
C ALA A 398 -18.30 -21.09 -2.82
N SER A 399 -18.93 -22.26 -2.64
CA SER A 399 -20.24 -22.52 -3.21
C SER A 399 -21.13 -21.39 -2.71
N SER A 400 -21.76 -20.66 -3.62
CA SER A 400 -22.87 -19.78 -3.33
C SER A 400 -23.88 -20.64 -2.53
N GLY A 401 -23.80 -20.52 -1.21
CA GLY A 401 -24.80 -21.13 -0.34
C GLY A 401 -26.13 -20.53 -0.78
N THR A 402 -26.91 -21.34 -1.49
CA THR A 402 -28.31 -21.09 -1.71
C THR A 402 -28.90 -20.75 -0.36
N ALA A 403 -29.27 -19.50 -0.19
CA ALA A 403 -30.15 -19.06 0.88
C ALA A 403 -31.45 -19.92 0.67
N THR A 404 -31.51 -21.01 1.38
CA THR A 404 -32.79 -21.69 1.59
C THR A 404 -33.63 -20.68 2.37
N SER A 405 -34.42 -19.92 1.64
CA SER A 405 -35.56 -19.19 2.17
C SER A 405 -36.45 -20.17 2.89
N GLY A 406 -36.27 -20.33 4.19
CA GLY A 406 -37.25 -20.94 5.07
C GLY A 406 -38.53 -20.12 4.95
N ARG A 407 -39.47 -20.60 4.13
CA ARG A 407 -40.86 -20.18 4.20
C ARG A 407 -41.34 -20.44 5.63
N PRO A 408 -41.89 -19.45 6.32
CA PRO A 408 -42.63 -19.72 7.53
C PRO A 408 -43.87 -20.54 7.13
N THR A 409 -43.92 -21.79 7.57
CA THR A 409 -45.17 -22.56 7.54
C THR A 409 -46.13 -21.92 8.54
N ASP A 410 -47.06 -21.16 8.02
CA ASP A 410 -48.24 -20.73 8.72
C ASP A 410 -49.07 -21.97 9.10
N ARG A 411 -49.03 -22.33 10.39
CA ARG A 411 -49.96 -23.27 11.01
C ARG A 411 -50.68 -22.57 12.14
N ASN A 412 -51.77 -21.93 11.82
CA ASN A 412 -52.81 -21.70 12.78
C ASN A 412 -54.14 -22.19 12.18
N ARG A 413 -54.59 -23.26 12.73
CA ARG A 413 -56.01 -23.57 13.01
C ARG A 413 -56.13 -23.80 14.50
#